data_76a061cd4d055099bb84668d759443a8
#
_entry.id   76a061cd4d055099bb84668d759443a8
#
_cell.length_a   1.000
_cell.length_b   1.000
_cell.length_c   1.000
_cell.angle_alpha   90.00
_cell.angle_beta   90.00
_cell.angle_gamma   90.00
#
_symmetry.space_group_name_H-M   'P 1'
#
loop_
_entity.id
_entity.type
_entity.pdbx_description
1 polymer ?
#
loop_
_entity_poly.entity_id
_entity_poly.type
_entity_poly.pdbx_seq_one_letter_code
_entity_poly.pdbx_strand_id
1 'polypeptide(L)'
;MCGGRGVARTGDGMDERTADFVQVFRAFLEEVVDSHRLTQLQGEAGLAAVLRAHLGVDPDRLPVVTEEVPGHLFVDLDIALAEIQQRSPEHQLVGIGGGEQRRHHSLSEILESAARFGQFPVAAVDYGSIATGPDDARQAVSFGLRLFTFDEAPVAVLQRSADQRRGDPTARMEILTPADGVAARLISTVRAVMLQRSVFRGQVLSLGGSAYEAGVGGITFHRRPALTADDLVLPAGVLERVRRHIQGVVQHRDRLLAAGQHLKRGLLLHGPPGTGKTHTVRYLLGALPELTVVLLAGPSIQFVTEAAQLARALQPALVVLEDCDLVAEDRDLHSGAQPLLFAVLEALDGLSDDADVAFLLTTNRVDVLEPALAQRPGRVDLAVEVPLPDEPARRQLIALYARSLPFSPAALDRAARRAHGTTASFAKELVRRTVLIAAEADRDCTDADLEQALEEMLSETQAITRSLLGAAEPGTDHP
;
A
#
# COMPACT_ATOMS: atom_id res chain seq x y z
N MET A 1 -84.43 37.15 -7.12
CA MET A 1 -84.00 38.18 -6.14
C MET A 1 -82.67 37.75 -5.57
N CYS A 2 -81.76 38.69 -5.48
CA CYS A 2 -80.37 38.60 -4.90
C CYS A 2 -79.34 37.78 -5.73
N GLY A 3 -78.41 38.26 -6.44
CA GLY A 3 -77.58 39.47 -6.22
C GLY A 3 -76.15 38.97 -5.98
N GLY A 4 -75.45 38.50 -7.07
CA GLY A 4 -74.07 38.05 -7.04
C GLY A 4 -73.14 39.22 -7.34
N ARG A 5 -72.36 39.66 -6.35
CA ARG A 5 -71.27 40.62 -6.55
C ARG A 5 -70.03 39.90 -7.06
N GLY A 6 -69.58 40.30 -8.26
CA GLY A 6 -68.27 39.92 -8.80
C GLY A 6 -67.14 40.60 -8.00
N VAL A 7 -66.13 39.80 -7.62
CA VAL A 7 -64.88 40.31 -7.12
C VAL A 7 -63.93 40.47 -8.28
N ALA A 8 -63.63 41.74 -8.58
CA ALA A 8 -62.60 42.10 -9.55
C ALA A 8 -61.21 41.66 -9.05
N ARG A 9 -60.48 40.88 -9.81
CA ARG A 9 -59.02 40.62 -9.64
C ARG A 9 -58.28 41.91 -10.07
N THR A 10 -57.77 42.60 -9.06
CA THR A 10 -56.79 43.66 -9.27
C THR A 10 -55.46 43.02 -9.72
N GLY A 11 -54.95 43.46 -10.86
CA GLY A 11 -53.68 43.07 -11.42
C GLY A 11 -52.54 43.49 -10.49
N ASP A 12 -51.55 42.59 -10.43
CA ASP A 12 -50.28 42.72 -9.73
C ASP A 12 -49.43 43.82 -10.41
N GLY A 13 -49.61 45.07 -9.94
CA GLY A 13 -48.73 46.18 -10.27
C GLY A 13 -47.56 46.14 -9.29
N MET A 14 -46.39 45.76 -9.73
CA MET A 14 -45.16 45.95 -8.96
C MET A 14 -45.04 47.40 -8.53
N ASP A 15 -44.97 47.61 -7.20
CA ASP A 15 -44.86 48.98 -6.62
C ASP A 15 -43.69 49.72 -7.28
N GLU A 16 -43.90 50.96 -7.70
CA GLU A 16 -42.94 51.80 -8.42
C GLU A 16 -41.60 51.87 -7.69
N ARG A 17 -41.60 51.80 -6.36
CA ARG A 17 -40.38 51.68 -5.51
C ARG A 17 -39.63 50.40 -5.67
N THR A 18 -40.36 49.27 -5.92
CA THR A 18 -39.73 47.97 -6.12
C THR A 18 -39.15 47.88 -7.53
N ALA A 19 -39.76 48.51 -8.51
CA ALA A 19 -39.23 48.63 -9.87
C ALA A 19 -37.95 49.48 -9.92
N ASP A 20 -37.95 50.62 -9.22
CA ASP A 20 -36.76 51.47 -9.08
C ASP A 20 -35.61 50.75 -8.34
N PHE A 21 -35.93 50.03 -7.28
CA PHE A 21 -34.93 49.23 -6.57
C PHE A 21 -34.30 48.16 -7.45
N VAL A 22 -35.11 47.41 -8.20
CA VAL A 22 -34.63 46.38 -9.10
C VAL A 22 -33.74 46.95 -10.21
N GLN A 23 -34.09 48.17 -10.70
CA GLN A 23 -33.28 48.83 -11.72
C GLN A 23 -31.96 49.35 -11.19
N VAL A 24 -31.95 49.96 -10.01
CA VAL A 24 -30.72 50.38 -9.32
C VAL A 24 -29.83 49.22 -8.93
N PHE A 25 -30.44 48.12 -8.41
CA PHE A 25 -29.72 46.93 -8.05
C PHE A 25 -29.10 46.22 -9.25
N ARG A 26 -29.83 46.21 -10.39
CA ARG A 26 -29.31 45.66 -11.66
C ARG A 26 -28.12 46.51 -12.19
N ALA A 27 -28.24 47.85 -12.18
CA ALA A 27 -27.15 48.71 -12.55
C ALA A 27 -25.92 48.55 -11.64
N PHE A 28 -26.13 48.42 -10.32
CA PHE A 28 -25.06 48.12 -9.35
C PHE A 28 -24.39 46.78 -9.62
N LEU A 29 -25.18 45.71 -9.92
CA LEU A 29 -24.60 44.40 -10.25
C LEU A 29 -23.82 44.46 -11.59
N GLU A 30 -24.30 45.19 -12.56
CA GLU A 30 -23.59 45.38 -13.85
C GLU A 30 -22.28 46.14 -13.63
N GLU A 31 -22.27 47.19 -12.80
CA GLU A 31 -21.08 47.95 -12.45
C GLU A 31 -20.06 47.13 -11.61
N VAL A 32 -20.52 46.33 -10.68
CA VAL A 32 -19.68 45.40 -9.90
C VAL A 32 -19.08 44.30 -10.80
N VAL A 33 -19.83 43.77 -11.72
CA VAL A 33 -19.36 42.78 -12.70
C VAL A 33 -18.35 43.39 -13.67
N ASP A 34 -18.64 44.60 -14.17
CA ASP A 34 -17.73 45.30 -15.09
C ASP A 34 -16.46 45.82 -14.39
N SER A 35 -16.54 46.30 -13.14
CA SER A 35 -15.36 46.62 -12.35
C SER A 35 -14.47 45.42 -12.06
N HIS A 36 -15.07 44.27 -11.82
CA HIS A 36 -14.34 43.00 -11.69
C HIS A 36 -13.69 42.56 -13.01
N ARG A 37 -14.37 42.74 -14.12
CA ARG A 37 -13.83 42.48 -15.47
C ARG A 37 -12.68 43.44 -15.82
N LEU A 38 -12.79 44.70 -15.48
CA LEU A 38 -11.75 45.69 -15.75
C LEU A 38 -10.50 45.43 -14.88
N THR A 39 -10.66 44.99 -13.64
CA THR A 39 -9.55 44.59 -12.76
C THR A 39 -8.85 43.33 -13.25
N GLN A 40 -9.57 42.41 -13.88
CA GLN A 40 -9.00 41.18 -14.47
C GLN A 40 -8.34 41.40 -15.84
N LEU A 41 -8.78 42.41 -16.61
CA LEU A 41 -8.13 42.78 -17.88
C LEU A 41 -6.78 43.50 -17.69
N GLN A 42 -6.47 43.94 -16.46
CA GLN A 42 -5.19 44.63 -16.13
C GLN A 42 -4.15 43.71 -15.49
N GLY A 43 -4.46 42.45 -15.19
CA GLY A 43 -3.54 41.46 -14.62
C GLY A 43 -3.78 40.06 -15.16
N GLU A 44 -2.83 39.61 -15.93
CA GLU A 44 -2.59 38.23 -16.36
C GLU A 44 -3.68 37.58 -17.25
N ALA A 45 -3.26 36.91 -18.32
CA ALA A 45 -4.14 36.17 -19.23
C ALA A 45 -4.99 35.15 -18.45
N GLY A 46 -6.33 35.26 -18.49
CA GLY A 46 -7.22 34.32 -17.81
C GLY A 46 -6.99 32.88 -18.28
N LEU A 47 -7.32 31.89 -17.44
CA LEU A 47 -7.10 30.47 -17.71
C LEU A 47 -7.62 30.05 -19.10
N ALA A 48 -8.82 30.49 -19.49
CA ALA A 48 -9.40 30.21 -20.81
C ALA A 48 -8.57 30.79 -21.97
N ALA A 49 -7.92 31.96 -21.78
CA ALA A 49 -7.06 32.56 -22.78
C ALA A 49 -5.74 31.77 -22.95
N VAL A 50 -5.14 31.31 -21.85
CA VAL A 50 -3.95 30.46 -21.88
C VAL A 50 -4.23 29.15 -22.60
N LEU A 51 -5.35 28.50 -22.26
CA LEU A 51 -5.76 27.24 -22.91
C LEU A 51 -6.06 27.44 -24.40
N ARG A 52 -6.77 28.53 -24.75
CA ARG A 52 -7.08 28.83 -26.18
C ARG A 52 -5.78 29.08 -26.98
N ALA A 53 -4.83 29.80 -26.41
CA ALA A 53 -3.55 30.04 -27.06
C ALA A 53 -2.76 28.74 -27.30
N HIS A 54 -2.80 27.81 -26.35
CA HIS A 54 -2.14 26.50 -26.45
C HIS A 54 -2.86 25.53 -27.39
N LEU A 55 -4.19 25.38 -27.25
CA LEU A 55 -4.98 24.40 -28.01
C LEU A 55 -5.32 24.87 -29.44
N GLY A 56 -5.22 26.18 -29.72
CA GLY A 56 -5.56 26.75 -31.00
C GLY A 56 -7.08 26.86 -31.26
N VAL A 57 -7.90 26.40 -30.33
CA VAL A 57 -9.38 26.40 -30.41
C VAL A 57 -9.97 26.78 -29.05
N ASP A 58 -11.26 27.09 -29.04
CA ASP A 58 -11.98 27.42 -27.81
C ASP A 58 -12.08 26.17 -26.89
N PRO A 59 -11.51 26.18 -25.68
CA PRO A 59 -11.55 25.01 -24.80
C PRO A 59 -12.97 24.57 -24.40
N ASP A 60 -13.95 25.49 -24.36
CA ASP A 60 -15.34 25.16 -24.00
C ASP A 60 -16.06 24.29 -25.06
N ARG A 61 -15.47 24.16 -26.25
CA ARG A 61 -16.00 23.35 -27.35
C ARG A 61 -15.42 21.94 -27.40
N LEU A 62 -14.42 21.65 -26.55
CA LEU A 62 -13.73 20.37 -26.54
C LEU A 62 -14.32 19.43 -25.47
N PRO A 63 -14.42 18.14 -25.80
CA PRO A 63 -14.79 17.15 -24.81
C PRO A 63 -13.65 16.98 -23.80
N VAL A 64 -14.00 16.88 -22.51
CA VAL A 64 -13.07 16.50 -21.45
C VAL A 64 -13.08 14.98 -21.31
N VAL A 65 -11.91 14.35 -21.46
CA VAL A 65 -11.72 12.92 -21.22
C VAL A 65 -11.10 12.74 -19.84
N THR A 66 -11.80 12.06 -18.94
CA THR A 66 -11.34 11.82 -17.56
C THR A 66 -10.83 10.39 -17.40
N GLU A 67 -9.67 10.26 -16.80
CA GLU A 67 -9.10 9.00 -16.35
C GLU A 67 -8.92 9.03 -14.83
N GLU A 68 -9.47 8.01 -14.14
CA GLU A 68 -9.33 7.83 -12.70
C GLU A 68 -8.22 6.83 -12.41
N VAL A 69 -7.40 7.16 -11.41
CA VAL A 69 -6.27 6.35 -10.97
C VAL A 69 -6.38 6.16 -9.44
N PRO A 70 -6.20 4.94 -8.91
CA PRO A 70 -6.15 4.73 -7.48
C PRO A 70 -5.20 5.71 -6.78
N GLY A 71 -5.62 6.33 -5.69
CA GLY A 71 -4.86 7.40 -5.04
C GLY A 71 -3.45 6.99 -4.61
N HIS A 72 -3.23 5.72 -4.26
CA HIS A 72 -1.91 5.21 -3.93
C HIS A 72 -0.95 5.12 -5.13
N LEU A 73 -1.45 5.13 -6.38
CA LEU A 73 -0.64 5.16 -7.61
C LEU A 73 -0.42 6.58 -8.14
N PHE A 74 -0.87 7.60 -7.42
CA PHE A 74 -0.76 9.00 -7.87
C PHE A 74 0.68 9.44 -8.12
N VAL A 75 1.64 8.96 -7.34
CA VAL A 75 3.06 9.28 -7.55
C VAL A 75 3.56 8.79 -8.91
N ASP A 76 3.15 7.60 -9.32
CA ASP A 76 3.51 7.03 -10.63
C ASP A 76 2.82 7.82 -11.76
N LEU A 77 1.59 8.29 -11.55
CA LEU A 77 0.90 9.19 -12.48
C LEU A 77 1.65 10.51 -12.66
N ASP A 78 2.08 11.16 -11.56
CA ASP A 78 2.86 12.41 -11.63
C ASP A 78 4.18 12.22 -12.38
N ILE A 79 4.89 11.11 -12.09
CA ILE A 79 6.15 10.78 -12.79
C ILE A 79 5.91 10.56 -14.28
N ALA A 80 4.88 9.80 -14.64
CA ALA A 80 4.55 9.51 -16.04
C ALA A 80 4.18 10.78 -16.81
N LEU A 81 3.32 11.62 -16.25
CA LEU A 81 2.93 12.88 -16.87
C LEU A 81 4.12 13.83 -17.00
N ALA A 82 4.98 13.91 -15.98
CA ALA A 82 6.18 14.74 -16.05
C ALA A 82 7.16 14.26 -17.15
N GLU A 83 7.38 12.95 -17.26
CA GLU A 83 8.26 12.38 -18.29
C GLU A 83 7.69 12.60 -19.71
N ILE A 84 6.39 12.40 -19.91
CA ILE A 84 5.74 12.61 -21.20
C ILE A 84 5.79 14.09 -21.59
N GLN A 85 5.49 14.99 -20.64
CA GLN A 85 5.53 16.44 -20.85
C GLN A 85 6.93 16.91 -21.26
N GLN A 86 7.99 16.38 -20.63
CA GLN A 86 9.39 16.75 -20.93
C GLN A 86 9.84 16.34 -22.34
N ARG A 87 9.14 15.42 -22.99
CA ARG A 87 9.43 15.05 -24.40
C ARG A 87 8.96 16.12 -25.40
N SER A 88 8.06 17.01 -24.98
CA SER A 88 7.61 18.14 -25.77
C SER A 88 8.60 19.31 -25.64
N PRO A 89 9.11 19.88 -26.75
CA PRO A 89 10.01 21.05 -26.71
C PRO A 89 9.37 22.25 -26.02
N GLU A 90 8.09 22.46 -26.32
CA GLU A 90 7.29 23.52 -25.70
C GLU A 90 6.30 22.90 -24.73
N HIS A 91 6.56 23.08 -23.45
CA HIS A 91 5.68 22.64 -22.40
C HIS A 91 5.58 23.65 -21.26
N GLN A 92 4.44 23.71 -20.63
CA GLN A 92 4.18 24.61 -19.53
C GLN A 92 3.41 23.90 -18.41
N LEU A 93 3.65 24.28 -17.17
CA LEU A 93 2.89 23.84 -16.01
C LEU A 93 2.24 25.08 -15.38
N VAL A 94 0.92 25.08 -15.27
CA VAL A 94 0.10 26.22 -14.88
C VAL A 94 -0.72 25.84 -13.64
N GLY A 95 -0.69 26.69 -12.63
CA GLY A 95 -1.58 26.57 -11.47
C GLY A 95 -2.93 27.25 -11.72
N ILE A 96 -3.93 26.82 -10.97
CA ILE A 96 -5.28 27.39 -11.01
C ILE A 96 -5.61 27.97 -9.64
N GLY A 97 -5.97 29.27 -9.59
CA GLY A 97 -6.40 29.97 -8.39
C GLY A 97 -7.86 29.70 -8.01
N GLY A 98 -8.35 30.33 -6.94
CA GLY A 98 -9.78 30.22 -6.54
C GLY A 98 -10.02 29.46 -5.23
N GLY A 99 -8.98 29.30 -4.38
CA GLY A 99 -9.10 28.68 -3.07
C GLY A 99 -9.27 27.16 -3.13
N GLU A 100 -9.61 26.53 -2.01
CA GLU A 100 -9.72 25.05 -1.94
C GLU A 100 -10.90 24.48 -2.75
N GLN A 101 -11.94 25.25 -2.94
CA GLN A 101 -13.14 24.82 -3.68
C GLN A 101 -12.81 24.41 -5.13
N ARG A 102 -11.77 25.01 -5.76
CA ARG A 102 -11.33 24.67 -7.13
C ARG A 102 -11.01 23.17 -7.32
N ARG A 103 -10.66 22.50 -6.24
CA ARG A 103 -10.33 21.05 -6.27
C ARG A 103 -11.56 20.14 -6.44
N HIS A 104 -12.76 20.66 -6.22
CA HIS A 104 -14.02 19.91 -6.34
C HIS A 104 -14.69 20.07 -7.72
N HIS A 105 -14.30 21.09 -8.47
CA HIS A 105 -14.84 21.33 -9.80
C HIS A 105 -14.09 20.51 -10.84
N SER A 106 -14.83 19.88 -11.76
CA SER A 106 -14.26 19.28 -12.97
C SER A 106 -13.60 20.35 -13.84
N LEU A 107 -12.74 19.93 -14.76
CA LEU A 107 -12.12 20.87 -15.70
C LEU A 107 -13.18 21.64 -16.50
N SER A 108 -14.28 20.98 -16.89
CA SER A 108 -15.41 21.63 -17.60
C SER A 108 -16.05 22.73 -16.75
N GLU A 109 -16.31 22.48 -15.45
CA GLU A 109 -16.90 23.49 -14.55
C GLU A 109 -15.95 24.64 -14.28
N ILE A 110 -14.64 24.35 -14.16
CA ILE A 110 -13.60 25.39 -14.02
C ILE A 110 -13.59 26.30 -15.25
N LEU A 111 -13.66 25.74 -16.46
CA LEU A 111 -13.67 26.49 -17.72
C LEU A 111 -14.93 27.33 -17.86
N GLU A 112 -16.11 26.74 -17.60
CA GLU A 112 -17.37 27.49 -17.64
C GLU A 112 -17.38 28.67 -16.66
N SER A 113 -16.91 28.43 -15.42
CA SER A 113 -16.83 29.48 -14.39
C SER A 113 -15.78 30.55 -14.72
N ALA A 114 -14.65 30.13 -15.30
CA ALA A 114 -13.62 31.07 -15.76
C ALA A 114 -14.14 31.95 -16.91
N ALA A 115 -14.87 31.38 -17.87
CA ALA A 115 -15.41 32.10 -18.99
C ALA A 115 -16.56 33.06 -18.61
N ARG A 116 -17.48 32.64 -17.74
CA ARG A 116 -18.68 33.43 -17.37
C ARG A 116 -18.43 34.44 -16.27
N PHE A 117 -17.63 34.08 -15.27
CA PHE A 117 -17.49 34.84 -14.01
C PHE A 117 -16.06 35.31 -13.74
N GLY A 118 -15.09 34.98 -14.60
CA GLY A 118 -13.68 35.26 -14.37
C GLY A 118 -13.12 34.57 -13.12
N GLN A 119 -13.73 33.51 -12.67
CA GLN A 119 -13.24 32.69 -11.55
C GLN A 119 -12.06 31.83 -11.99
N PHE A 120 -11.32 31.30 -11.04
CA PHE A 120 -10.18 30.40 -11.29
C PHE A 120 -9.08 31.03 -12.17
N PRO A 121 -8.46 32.15 -11.74
CA PRO A 121 -7.35 32.76 -12.47
C PRO A 121 -6.13 31.83 -12.51
N VAL A 122 -5.20 32.12 -13.41
CA VAL A 122 -3.88 31.49 -13.39
C VAL A 122 -3.18 31.82 -12.07
N ALA A 123 -2.55 30.83 -11.44
CA ALA A 123 -1.90 30.94 -10.14
C ALA A 123 -0.67 30.03 -10.03
N ALA A 124 -0.07 29.97 -8.86
CA ALA A 124 0.96 28.98 -8.57
C ALA A 124 0.39 27.55 -8.54
N VAL A 125 1.23 26.59 -8.93
CA VAL A 125 0.92 25.17 -8.90
C VAL A 125 0.93 24.65 -7.48
N ASP A 126 -0.01 23.76 -7.13
CA ASP A 126 0.00 23.09 -5.84
C ASP A 126 0.88 21.84 -5.88
N TYR A 127 1.72 21.69 -4.88
CA TYR A 127 2.54 20.51 -4.71
C TYR A 127 2.20 19.78 -3.41
N GLY A 128 2.35 18.44 -3.44
CA GLY A 128 2.31 17.58 -2.27
C GLY A 128 3.60 16.78 -2.14
N SER A 129 4.01 16.46 -0.91
CA SER A 129 5.12 15.54 -0.66
C SER A 129 4.59 14.11 -0.57
N ILE A 130 5.09 13.22 -1.42
CA ILE A 130 4.64 11.83 -1.52
C ILE A 130 5.85 10.90 -1.40
N ALA A 131 5.72 9.86 -0.59
CA ALA A 131 6.78 8.86 -0.41
C ALA A 131 7.05 8.11 -1.73
N THR A 132 8.33 7.91 -2.03
CA THR A 132 8.84 7.16 -3.18
C THR A 132 9.74 5.99 -2.78
N GLY A 133 9.96 5.85 -1.48
CA GLY A 133 10.76 4.81 -0.86
C GLY A 133 10.62 4.86 0.66
N PRO A 134 11.34 4.00 1.40
CA PRO A 134 11.29 3.97 2.86
C PRO A 134 11.72 5.29 3.53
N ASP A 135 12.62 6.02 2.89
CA ASP A 135 13.22 7.27 3.40
C ASP A 135 13.13 8.41 2.40
N ASP A 136 12.64 8.13 1.19
CA ASP A 136 12.62 9.06 0.08
C ASP A 136 11.21 9.60 -0.14
N ALA A 137 11.13 10.88 -0.48
CA ALA A 137 9.89 11.54 -0.86
C ALA A 137 10.12 12.47 -2.05
N ARG A 138 9.08 12.65 -2.86
CA ARG A 138 9.06 13.51 -4.02
C ARG A 138 8.00 14.59 -3.86
N GLN A 139 8.30 15.80 -4.31
CA GLN A 139 7.28 16.81 -4.56
C GLN A 139 6.56 16.47 -5.88
N ALA A 140 5.28 16.13 -5.80
CA ALA A 140 4.41 15.85 -6.92
C ALA A 140 3.39 16.99 -7.10
N VAL A 141 2.96 17.22 -8.33
CA VAL A 141 1.92 18.21 -8.63
C VAL A 141 0.58 17.71 -8.11
N SER A 142 0.11 18.21 -6.98
CA SER A 142 -1.13 17.77 -6.36
C SER A 142 -2.39 18.36 -7.02
N PHE A 143 -2.25 19.55 -7.63
CA PHE A 143 -3.28 20.18 -8.47
C PHE A 143 -2.61 21.17 -9.42
N GLY A 144 -2.73 20.92 -10.74
CA GLY A 144 -2.11 21.75 -11.77
C GLY A 144 -2.43 21.30 -13.17
N LEU A 145 -2.33 22.22 -14.10
CA LEU A 145 -2.62 22.04 -15.52
C LEU A 145 -1.29 21.92 -16.28
N ARG A 146 -1.09 20.80 -16.96
CA ARG A 146 0.07 20.55 -17.84
C ARG A 146 -0.31 20.81 -19.28
N LEU A 147 0.43 21.68 -19.94
CA LEU A 147 0.27 22.03 -21.36
C LEU A 147 1.49 21.52 -22.12
N PHE A 148 1.27 20.70 -23.14
CA PHE A 148 2.35 20.12 -23.95
C PHE A 148 1.81 19.60 -25.29
N THR A 149 2.72 19.22 -26.20
CA THR A 149 2.35 18.56 -27.46
C THR A 149 2.58 17.05 -27.32
N PHE A 150 1.58 16.27 -27.70
CA PHE A 150 1.65 14.81 -27.74
C PHE A 150 1.10 14.31 -29.09
N ASP A 151 1.86 13.45 -29.78
CA ASP A 151 1.54 12.98 -31.15
C ASP A 151 1.20 14.17 -32.11
N GLU A 152 2.03 15.20 -32.07
CA GLU A 152 1.90 16.43 -32.87
C GLU A 152 0.64 17.27 -32.56
N ALA A 153 -0.16 16.88 -31.59
CA ALA A 153 -1.37 17.60 -31.19
C ALA A 153 -1.16 18.32 -29.84
N PRO A 154 -1.71 19.54 -29.68
CA PRO A 154 -1.67 20.22 -28.38
C PRO A 154 -2.61 19.52 -27.39
N VAL A 155 -2.12 19.32 -26.17
CA VAL A 155 -2.85 18.64 -25.08
C VAL A 155 -2.75 19.47 -23.81
N ALA A 156 -3.87 19.61 -23.11
CA ALA A 156 -3.94 20.15 -21.76
C ALA A 156 -4.44 19.06 -20.80
N VAL A 157 -3.71 18.82 -19.72
CA VAL A 157 -4.05 17.80 -18.73
C VAL A 157 -4.14 18.45 -17.35
N LEU A 158 -5.34 18.48 -16.77
CA LEU A 158 -5.52 18.80 -15.36
C LEU A 158 -5.22 17.57 -14.54
N GLN A 159 -4.18 17.64 -13.73
CA GLN A 159 -3.78 16.62 -12.77
C GLN A 159 -4.32 16.96 -11.38
N ARG A 160 -4.92 15.98 -10.71
CA ARG A 160 -5.51 16.12 -9.39
C ARG A 160 -5.18 14.90 -8.51
N SER A 161 -4.62 15.15 -7.32
CA SER A 161 -4.39 14.10 -6.33
C SER A 161 -5.68 13.67 -5.64
N ALA A 162 -5.72 12.45 -5.14
CA ALA A 162 -6.75 11.99 -4.22
C ALA A 162 -6.83 12.88 -2.96
N ASP A 163 -8.02 13.05 -2.41
CA ASP A 163 -8.25 13.72 -1.13
C ASP A 163 -9.01 12.79 -0.16
N GLN A 164 -8.28 11.89 0.48
CA GLN A 164 -8.84 10.93 1.43
C GLN A 164 -9.54 11.60 2.63
N ARG A 165 -9.13 12.83 3.00
CA ARG A 165 -9.77 13.56 4.12
C ARG A 165 -11.19 13.98 3.80
N ARG A 166 -11.53 14.05 2.51
CA ARG A 166 -12.84 14.46 1.98
C ARG A 166 -13.61 13.35 1.29
N GLY A 167 -13.12 12.09 1.40
CA GLY A 167 -13.79 10.91 0.81
C GLY A 167 -13.58 10.77 -0.71
N ASP A 168 -12.54 11.36 -1.29
CA ASP A 168 -12.15 11.11 -2.69
C ASP A 168 -10.87 10.26 -2.74
N PRO A 169 -10.97 8.93 -2.85
CA PRO A 169 -9.82 8.02 -2.81
C PRO A 169 -9.08 7.97 -4.14
N THR A 170 -9.62 8.59 -5.20
CA THR A 170 -9.07 8.52 -6.56
C THR A 170 -8.31 9.79 -6.93
N ALA A 171 -7.18 9.60 -7.60
CA ALA A 171 -6.54 10.66 -8.34
C ALA A 171 -7.12 10.73 -9.75
N ARG A 172 -7.09 11.91 -10.38
CA ARG A 172 -7.67 12.10 -11.71
C ARG A 172 -6.74 12.86 -12.63
N MET A 173 -6.79 12.51 -13.91
CA MET A 173 -6.32 13.36 -14.99
C MET A 173 -7.47 13.63 -15.96
N GLU A 174 -7.69 14.91 -16.26
CA GLU A 174 -8.74 15.40 -17.14
C GLU A 174 -8.05 16.02 -18.36
N ILE A 175 -8.35 15.51 -19.54
CA ILE A 175 -7.60 15.76 -20.78
C ILE A 175 -8.47 16.55 -21.75
N LEU A 176 -7.91 17.63 -22.29
CA LEU A 176 -8.43 18.41 -23.41
C LEU A 176 -7.46 18.32 -24.58
N THR A 177 -7.99 18.04 -25.77
CA THR A 177 -7.24 18.09 -27.03
C THR A 177 -8.21 18.27 -28.19
N PRO A 178 -7.85 19.03 -29.23
CA PRO A 178 -8.68 19.19 -30.44
C PRO A 178 -8.62 18.00 -31.39
N ALA A 179 -7.64 17.05 -31.18
CA ALA A 179 -7.41 15.96 -32.10
C ALA A 179 -8.06 14.67 -31.63
N ASP A 180 -8.84 14.04 -32.49
CA ASP A 180 -9.53 12.79 -32.22
C ASP A 180 -8.56 11.63 -31.88
N GLY A 181 -8.91 10.84 -30.86
CA GLY A 181 -8.18 9.67 -30.44
C GLY A 181 -6.87 9.94 -29.69
N VAL A 182 -6.38 11.19 -29.63
CA VAL A 182 -5.13 11.56 -28.93
C VAL A 182 -5.26 11.32 -27.43
N ALA A 183 -6.38 11.67 -26.81
CA ALA A 183 -6.62 11.44 -25.40
C ALA A 183 -6.50 9.94 -25.03
N ALA A 184 -7.07 9.04 -25.82
CA ALA A 184 -7.00 7.59 -25.60
C ALA A 184 -5.55 7.05 -25.70
N ARG A 185 -4.78 7.53 -26.69
CA ARG A 185 -3.37 7.16 -26.85
C ARG A 185 -2.51 7.72 -25.71
N LEU A 186 -2.79 8.95 -25.27
CA LEU A 186 -2.11 9.52 -24.11
C LEU A 186 -2.37 8.70 -22.86
N ILE A 187 -3.62 8.32 -22.55
CA ILE A 187 -3.98 7.45 -21.43
C ILE A 187 -3.19 6.13 -21.48
N SER A 188 -3.17 5.48 -22.65
CA SER A 188 -2.42 4.23 -22.84
C SER A 188 -0.92 4.42 -22.59
N THR A 189 -0.34 5.54 -23.07
CA THR A 189 1.06 5.86 -22.87
C THR A 189 1.36 6.17 -21.40
N VAL A 190 0.51 6.95 -20.73
CA VAL A 190 0.63 7.23 -19.29
C VAL A 190 0.63 5.93 -18.49
N ARG A 191 -0.32 5.04 -18.73
CA ARG A 191 -0.39 3.73 -18.06
C ARG A 191 0.87 2.90 -18.28
N ALA A 192 1.42 2.88 -19.50
CA ALA A 192 2.65 2.17 -19.83
C ALA A 192 3.85 2.76 -19.08
N VAL A 193 3.99 4.08 -19.05
CA VAL A 193 5.08 4.77 -18.34
C VAL A 193 4.94 4.59 -16.81
N MET A 194 3.73 4.69 -16.26
CA MET A 194 3.47 4.40 -14.84
C MET A 194 4.00 3.01 -14.47
N LEU A 195 3.72 2.00 -15.28
CA LEU A 195 4.18 0.64 -15.03
C LEU A 195 5.71 0.49 -15.16
N GLN A 196 6.32 1.17 -16.13
CA GLN A 196 7.78 1.11 -16.36
C GLN A 196 8.57 1.87 -15.29
N ARG A 197 8.05 2.99 -14.83
CA ARG A 197 8.71 3.93 -13.91
C ARG A 197 8.19 3.86 -12.48
N SER A 198 7.37 2.86 -12.17
CA SER A 198 6.76 2.73 -10.85
C SER A 198 7.80 2.74 -9.73
N VAL A 199 7.60 3.63 -8.76
CA VAL A 199 8.43 3.73 -7.55
C VAL A 199 8.29 2.51 -6.64
N PHE A 200 7.27 1.70 -6.84
CA PHE A 200 7.00 0.50 -6.04
C PHE A 200 7.81 -0.72 -6.50
N ARG A 201 8.38 -0.68 -7.71
CA ARG A 201 9.15 -1.79 -8.27
C ARG A 201 10.42 -2.04 -7.46
N GLY A 202 10.65 -3.31 -7.11
CA GLY A 202 11.80 -3.70 -6.29
C GLY A 202 11.73 -3.22 -4.84
N GLN A 203 10.58 -2.74 -4.36
CA GLN A 203 10.38 -2.30 -2.98
C GLN A 203 9.70 -3.38 -2.11
N VAL A 204 9.77 -3.21 -0.80
CA VAL A 204 8.99 -3.97 0.17
C VAL A 204 7.84 -3.10 0.63
N LEU A 205 6.63 -3.53 0.35
CA LEU A 205 5.40 -2.78 0.49
C LEU A 205 4.44 -3.48 1.45
N SER A 206 3.62 -2.73 2.17
CA SER A 206 2.40 -3.27 2.80
C SER A 206 1.19 -2.43 2.41
N LEU A 207 0.03 -3.08 2.35
CA LEU A 207 -1.24 -2.43 2.05
C LEU A 207 -1.96 -2.10 3.35
N GLY A 208 -2.40 -0.85 3.47
CA GLY A 208 -3.23 -0.38 4.57
C GLY A 208 -4.67 -0.15 4.12
N GLY A 209 -5.64 -0.40 5.01
CA GLY A 209 -7.05 -0.06 4.78
C GLY A 209 -7.29 1.44 4.87
N SER A 210 -8.34 1.92 4.18
CA SER A 210 -8.90 3.24 4.41
C SER A 210 -9.74 3.24 5.70
N ALA A 211 -9.66 4.31 6.48
CA ALA A 211 -10.50 4.48 7.66
C ALA A 211 -11.97 4.78 7.30
N TYR A 212 -12.24 5.13 6.05
CA TYR A 212 -13.54 5.67 5.60
C TYR A 212 -14.20 4.86 4.50
N GLU A 213 -13.47 3.99 3.78
CA GLU A 213 -14.01 3.22 2.65
C GLU A 213 -13.41 1.81 2.61
N ALA A 214 -14.17 0.86 2.03
CA ALA A 214 -13.66 -0.48 1.72
C ALA A 214 -12.63 -0.39 0.59
N GLY A 215 -11.40 -0.83 0.85
CA GLY A 215 -10.33 -0.87 -0.14
C GLY A 215 -8.96 -0.50 0.42
N VAL A 216 -7.97 -0.47 -0.46
CA VAL A 216 -6.60 -0.09 -0.12
C VAL A 216 -6.51 1.42 0.08
N GLY A 217 -6.35 1.85 1.34
CA GLY A 217 -6.24 3.27 1.72
C GLY A 217 -4.85 3.86 1.50
N GLY A 218 -3.82 3.03 1.36
CA GLY A 218 -2.45 3.48 1.13
C GLY A 218 -1.44 2.34 1.02
N ILE A 219 -0.27 2.68 0.50
CA ILE A 219 0.90 1.80 0.43
C ILE A 219 1.98 2.35 1.36
N THR A 220 2.54 1.48 2.19
CA THR A 220 3.66 1.81 3.08
C THR A 220 4.91 1.11 2.58
N PHE A 221 6.01 1.86 2.46
CA PHE A 221 7.33 1.34 2.13
C PHE A 221 8.03 0.84 3.39
N HIS A 222 8.70 -0.31 3.29
CA HIS A 222 9.51 -0.88 4.35
C HIS A 222 10.96 -1.00 3.94
N ARG A 223 11.87 -0.73 4.86
CA ARG A 223 13.30 -1.00 4.64
C ARG A 223 13.55 -2.49 4.56
N ARG A 224 14.40 -2.91 3.62
CA ARG A 224 14.84 -4.30 3.54
C ARG A 224 15.70 -4.64 4.75
N PRO A 225 15.40 -5.75 5.45
CA PRO A 225 16.23 -6.19 6.57
C PRO A 225 17.65 -6.56 6.11
N ALA A 226 18.66 -6.13 6.85
CA ALA A 226 20.05 -6.50 6.60
C ALA A 226 20.42 -7.80 7.33
N LEU A 227 19.72 -8.91 7.01
CA LEU A 227 19.99 -10.23 7.59
C LEU A 227 20.81 -11.07 6.61
N THR A 228 21.77 -11.81 7.15
CA THR A 228 22.58 -12.78 6.42
C THR A 228 22.14 -14.21 6.72
N ALA A 229 22.64 -15.19 5.97
CA ALA A 229 22.37 -16.59 6.24
C ALA A 229 22.87 -17.04 7.65
N ASP A 230 23.92 -16.38 8.16
CA ASP A 230 24.50 -16.67 9.48
C ASP A 230 23.60 -16.19 10.65
N ASP A 231 22.62 -15.31 10.35
CA ASP A 231 21.64 -14.87 11.32
C ASP A 231 20.44 -15.84 11.43
N LEU A 232 20.46 -16.94 10.67
CA LEU A 232 19.41 -17.96 10.62
C LEU A 232 19.92 -19.31 11.09
N VAL A 233 19.17 -19.95 11.97
CA VAL A 233 19.42 -21.33 12.37
C VAL A 233 18.21 -22.16 11.95
N LEU A 234 18.37 -22.92 10.88
CA LEU A 234 17.34 -23.79 10.28
C LEU A 234 17.94 -25.18 10.05
N PRO A 235 17.12 -26.22 9.93
CA PRO A 235 17.59 -27.53 9.52
C PRO A 235 18.35 -27.47 8.18
N ALA A 236 19.35 -28.33 8.02
CA ALA A 236 20.23 -28.35 6.85
C ALA A 236 19.43 -28.41 5.54
N GLY A 237 19.77 -27.57 4.58
CA GLY A 237 19.16 -27.51 3.25
C GLY A 237 17.79 -26.83 3.17
N VAL A 238 17.16 -26.45 4.29
CA VAL A 238 15.86 -25.77 4.30
C VAL A 238 15.96 -24.43 3.60
N LEU A 239 16.90 -23.58 4.02
CA LEU A 239 17.09 -22.25 3.46
C LEU A 239 17.39 -22.29 1.95
N GLU A 240 18.22 -23.23 1.53
CA GLU A 240 18.59 -23.38 0.13
C GLU A 240 17.40 -23.85 -0.74
N ARG A 241 16.57 -24.75 -0.23
CA ARG A 241 15.33 -25.18 -0.93
C ARG A 241 14.37 -24.01 -1.12
N VAL A 242 14.14 -23.24 -0.04
CA VAL A 242 13.25 -22.04 -0.09
C VAL A 242 13.77 -21.02 -1.08
N ARG A 243 15.07 -20.69 -1.01
CA ARG A 243 15.69 -19.71 -1.89
C ARG A 243 15.65 -20.17 -3.36
N ARG A 244 15.99 -21.43 -3.63
CA ARG A 244 15.94 -22.00 -4.98
C ARG A 244 14.53 -21.99 -5.56
N HIS A 245 13.51 -22.29 -4.76
CA HIS A 245 12.12 -22.30 -5.19
C HIS A 245 11.64 -20.90 -5.61
N ILE A 246 12.02 -19.85 -4.89
CA ILE A 246 11.64 -18.47 -5.22
C ILE A 246 12.55 -17.91 -6.34
N GLN A 247 13.86 -17.91 -6.14
CA GLN A 247 14.84 -17.24 -7.01
C GLN A 247 15.13 -18.02 -8.29
N GLY A 248 15.07 -19.35 -8.23
CA GLY A 248 15.38 -20.20 -9.38
C GLY A 248 14.41 -19.99 -10.56
N VAL A 249 13.14 -19.72 -10.29
CA VAL A 249 12.16 -19.38 -11.34
C VAL A 249 12.49 -18.04 -11.98
N VAL A 250 12.83 -17.01 -11.19
CA VAL A 250 13.23 -15.69 -11.69
C VAL A 250 14.47 -15.81 -12.60
N GLN A 251 15.48 -16.56 -12.14
CA GLN A 251 16.75 -16.73 -12.89
C GLN A 251 16.59 -17.52 -14.18
N HIS A 252 15.61 -18.42 -14.26
CA HIS A 252 15.43 -19.30 -15.41
C HIS A 252 14.09 -19.05 -16.15
N ARG A 253 13.52 -17.88 -15.96
CA ARG A 253 12.22 -17.44 -16.49
C ARG A 253 12.03 -17.79 -17.98
N ASP A 254 12.96 -17.32 -18.83
CA ASP A 254 12.85 -17.49 -20.28
C ASP A 254 12.93 -18.95 -20.72
N ARG A 255 13.72 -19.76 -20.02
CA ARG A 255 13.81 -21.20 -20.28
C ARG A 255 12.54 -21.95 -19.88
N LEU A 256 11.92 -21.56 -18.76
CA LEU A 256 10.67 -22.15 -18.31
C LEU A 256 9.54 -21.82 -19.30
N LEU A 257 9.41 -20.55 -19.69
CA LEU A 257 8.42 -20.13 -20.69
C LEU A 257 8.61 -20.82 -22.04
N ALA A 258 9.85 -20.93 -22.51
CA ALA A 258 10.17 -21.65 -23.76
C ALA A 258 9.83 -23.13 -23.70
N ALA A 259 9.81 -23.74 -22.48
CA ALA A 259 9.41 -25.12 -22.23
C ALA A 259 7.90 -25.25 -21.93
N GLY A 260 7.10 -24.19 -22.05
CA GLY A 260 5.66 -24.19 -21.75
C GLY A 260 5.33 -24.34 -20.27
N GLN A 261 6.27 -23.98 -19.37
CA GLN A 261 6.06 -24.08 -17.92
C GLN A 261 5.57 -22.74 -17.36
N HIS A 262 4.70 -22.81 -16.32
CA HIS A 262 4.24 -21.62 -15.62
C HIS A 262 5.33 -21.04 -14.69
N LEU A 263 5.22 -19.75 -14.39
CA LEU A 263 6.13 -19.03 -13.49
C LEU A 263 5.53 -18.81 -12.09
N LYS A 264 4.22 -18.89 -11.96
CA LYS A 264 3.53 -18.75 -10.67
C LYS A 264 3.92 -19.90 -9.74
N ARG A 265 4.12 -19.60 -8.45
CA ARG A 265 4.56 -20.57 -7.46
C ARG A 265 4.10 -20.22 -6.05
N GLY A 266 3.83 -21.25 -5.25
CA GLY A 266 3.43 -21.13 -3.86
C GLY A 266 4.40 -21.83 -2.92
N LEU A 267 4.77 -21.18 -1.83
CA LEU A 267 5.58 -21.70 -0.74
C LEU A 267 4.83 -21.58 0.58
N LEU A 268 4.76 -22.65 1.34
CA LEU A 268 4.24 -22.66 2.70
C LEU A 268 5.37 -22.93 3.70
N LEU A 269 5.60 -22.01 4.64
CA LEU A 269 6.41 -22.25 5.82
C LEU A 269 5.50 -22.55 7.02
N HIS A 270 5.59 -23.75 7.56
CA HIS A 270 4.76 -24.18 8.69
C HIS A 270 5.60 -24.68 9.85
N GLY A 271 5.01 -24.74 11.04
CA GLY A 271 5.66 -25.25 12.25
C GLY A 271 5.27 -24.47 13.50
N PRO A 272 5.71 -24.90 14.69
CA PRO A 272 5.34 -24.26 15.95
C PRO A 272 5.63 -22.76 16.00
N PRO A 273 4.90 -21.99 16.82
CA PRO A 273 5.21 -20.57 17.00
C PRO A 273 6.62 -20.37 17.58
N GLY A 274 7.28 -19.29 17.17
CA GLY A 274 8.62 -18.94 17.66
C GLY A 274 9.78 -19.77 17.11
N THR A 275 9.56 -20.59 16.06
CA THR A 275 10.62 -21.41 15.43
C THR A 275 11.46 -20.68 14.39
N GLY A 276 11.05 -19.46 13.96
CA GLY A 276 11.83 -18.64 13.02
C GLY A 276 11.21 -18.45 11.65
N LYS A 277 9.94 -18.79 11.42
CA LYS A 277 9.24 -18.59 10.13
C LYS A 277 9.29 -17.13 9.65
N THR A 278 8.81 -16.18 10.46
CA THR A 278 8.90 -14.74 10.18
C THR A 278 10.35 -14.27 10.01
N HIS A 279 11.30 -14.86 10.75
CA HIS A 279 12.72 -14.52 10.60
C HIS A 279 13.27 -14.97 9.26
N THR A 280 12.85 -16.14 8.78
CA THR A 280 13.16 -16.64 7.43
C THR A 280 12.56 -15.74 6.34
N VAL A 281 11.30 -15.29 6.51
CA VAL A 281 10.70 -14.29 5.63
C VAL A 281 11.56 -13.03 5.58
N ARG A 282 11.91 -12.46 6.72
CA ARG A 282 12.73 -11.24 6.79
C ARG A 282 14.08 -11.40 6.10
N TYR A 283 14.72 -12.55 6.22
CA TYR A 283 15.95 -12.83 5.47
C TYR A 283 15.69 -12.81 3.96
N LEU A 284 14.63 -13.45 3.47
CA LEU A 284 14.30 -13.48 2.04
C LEU A 284 14.04 -12.08 1.49
N LEU A 285 13.40 -11.20 2.26
CA LEU A 285 13.20 -9.80 1.88
C LEU A 285 14.53 -9.06 1.64
N GLY A 286 15.56 -9.35 2.43
CA GLY A 286 16.90 -8.79 2.25
C GLY A 286 17.70 -9.45 1.14
N ALA A 287 17.57 -10.78 1.00
CA ALA A 287 18.38 -11.59 0.08
C ALA A 287 17.91 -11.52 -1.40
N LEU A 288 16.71 -11.01 -1.67
CA LEU A 288 16.08 -10.96 -2.99
C LEU A 288 15.72 -9.53 -3.38
N PRO A 289 16.70 -8.64 -3.59
CA PRO A 289 16.46 -7.22 -3.84
C PRO A 289 15.75 -6.94 -5.17
N GLU A 290 15.82 -7.86 -6.12
CA GLU A 290 15.20 -7.77 -7.43
C GLU A 290 13.67 -7.95 -7.39
N LEU A 291 13.12 -8.55 -6.33
CA LEU A 291 11.69 -8.78 -6.21
C LEU A 291 10.96 -7.58 -5.64
N THR A 292 9.84 -7.23 -6.22
CA THR A 292 8.82 -6.42 -5.53
C THR A 292 8.11 -7.29 -4.50
N VAL A 293 8.04 -6.85 -3.25
CA VAL A 293 7.42 -7.63 -2.18
C VAL A 293 6.20 -6.91 -1.64
N VAL A 294 5.08 -7.63 -1.53
CA VAL A 294 3.86 -7.15 -0.88
C VAL A 294 3.61 -7.97 0.38
N LEU A 295 3.69 -7.30 1.54
CA LEU A 295 3.48 -7.91 2.85
C LEU A 295 2.03 -7.75 3.29
N LEU A 296 1.41 -8.85 3.65
CA LEU A 296 0.09 -8.91 4.23
C LEU A 296 0.14 -9.68 5.56
N ALA A 297 -0.30 -9.04 6.65
CA ALA A 297 -0.35 -9.63 7.98
C ALA A 297 -1.59 -9.14 8.73
N GLY A 298 -2.20 -9.99 9.54
CA GLY A 298 -3.40 -9.65 10.29
C GLY A 298 -4.52 -9.12 9.38
N PRO A 299 -5.14 -7.95 9.70
CA PRO A 299 -6.26 -7.42 8.93
C PRO A 299 -5.95 -7.12 7.46
N SER A 300 -4.68 -6.88 7.09
CA SER A 300 -4.33 -6.55 5.71
C SER A 300 -4.41 -7.74 4.75
N ILE A 301 -4.52 -8.98 5.26
CA ILE A 301 -4.67 -10.18 4.42
C ILE A 301 -5.97 -10.12 3.58
N GLN A 302 -6.98 -9.38 4.00
CA GLN A 302 -8.19 -9.15 3.20
C GLN A 302 -7.91 -8.52 1.82
N PHE A 303 -6.78 -7.82 1.65
CA PHE A 303 -6.35 -7.18 0.39
C PHE A 303 -5.51 -8.11 -0.49
N VAL A 304 -5.64 -9.44 -0.33
CA VAL A 304 -4.85 -10.40 -1.12
C VAL A 304 -5.07 -10.28 -2.62
N THR A 305 -6.29 -9.96 -3.05
CA THR A 305 -6.63 -9.78 -4.46
C THR A 305 -5.92 -8.56 -5.05
N GLU A 306 -5.94 -7.43 -4.34
CA GLU A 306 -5.25 -6.20 -4.73
C GLU A 306 -3.74 -6.37 -4.69
N ALA A 307 -3.23 -7.11 -3.69
CA ALA A 307 -1.82 -7.47 -3.60
C ALA A 307 -1.36 -8.32 -4.77
N ALA A 308 -2.18 -9.29 -5.21
CA ALA A 308 -1.88 -10.12 -6.38
C ALA A 308 -1.89 -9.30 -7.69
N GLN A 309 -2.83 -8.38 -7.83
CA GLN A 309 -2.88 -7.47 -8.98
C GLN A 309 -1.66 -6.55 -9.01
N LEU A 310 -1.28 -5.97 -7.88
CA LEU A 310 -0.08 -5.13 -7.74
C LEU A 310 1.19 -5.94 -8.03
N ALA A 311 1.31 -7.15 -7.47
CA ALA A 311 2.43 -8.04 -7.70
C ALA A 311 2.55 -8.42 -9.19
N ARG A 312 1.44 -8.71 -9.87
CA ARG A 312 1.42 -8.98 -11.30
C ARG A 312 1.89 -7.78 -12.13
N ALA A 313 1.48 -6.57 -11.76
CA ALA A 313 1.90 -5.36 -12.45
C ALA A 313 3.40 -5.06 -12.27
N LEU A 314 3.96 -5.41 -11.11
CA LEU A 314 5.33 -5.07 -10.70
C LEU A 314 6.28 -6.29 -10.66
N GLN A 315 5.96 -7.33 -11.40
CA GLN A 315 6.79 -8.56 -11.47
C GLN A 315 8.24 -8.28 -11.94
N PRO A 316 9.21 -9.12 -11.48
CA PRO A 316 9.03 -10.28 -10.63
C PRO A 316 8.66 -9.90 -9.19
N ALA A 317 7.71 -10.63 -8.58
CA ALA A 317 7.15 -10.22 -7.30
C ALA A 317 6.93 -11.40 -6.32
N LEU A 318 6.89 -11.05 -5.02
CA LEU A 318 6.61 -11.95 -3.92
C LEU A 318 5.48 -11.38 -3.06
N VAL A 319 4.37 -12.09 -2.95
CA VAL A 319 3.31 -11.77 -1.99
C VAL A 319 3.52 -12.63 -0.75
N VAL A 320 3.68 -11.99 0.40
CA VAL A 320 3.88 -12.66 1.69
C VAL A 320 2.62 -12.52 2.52
N LEU A 321 2.10 -13.65 2.99
CA LEU A 321 0.98 -13.72 3.92
C LEU A 321 1.48 -14.31 5.23
N GLU A 322 1.61 -13.48 6.28
CA GLU A 322 2.08 -13.92 7.58
C GLU A 322 0.93 -14.32 8.50
N ASP A 323 1.12 -15.43 9.22
CA ASP A 323 0.22 -15.99 10.23
C ASP A 323 -1.22 -16.16 9.71
N CYS A 324 -1.34 -16.90 8.59
CA CYS A 324 -2.62 -17.15 7.92
C CYS A 324 -3.66 -17.86 8.80
N ASP A 325 -3.23 -18.57 9.84
CA ASP A 325 -4.07 -19.23 10.83
C ASP A 325 -4.89 -18.27 11.68
N LEU A 326 -4.34 -17.11 12.05
CA LEU A 326 -5.02 -16.11 12.88
C LEU A 326 -6.31 -15.57 12.24
N VAL A 327 -6.34 -15.49 10.93
CA VAL A 327 -7.51 -15.00 10.19
C VAL A 327 -8.54 -16.10 9.95
N ALA A 328 -8.13 -17.37 10.02
CA ALA A 328 -9.04 -18.51 9.92
C ALA A 328 -9.86 -18.71 11.21
N GLU A 329 -9.32 -18.36 12.37
CA GLU A 329 -9.98 -18.52 13.69
C GLU A 329 -11.03 -17.46 13.98
N ASP A 330 -10.86 -16.22 13.56
CA ASP A 330 -11.81 -15.11 13.85
C ASP A 330 -13.21 -15.30 13.22
N ARG A 331 -13.40 -16.31 12.37
CA ARG A 331 -14.62 -16.54 11.59
C ARG A 331 -15.46 -17.75 11.99
N ASP A 332 -14.99 -18.56 12.92
CA ASP A 332 -15.77 -19.69 13.44
C ASP A 332 -17.04 -19.26 14.20
N LEU A 333 -17.16 -17.94 14.47
CA LEU A 333 -18.31 -17.41 15.22
C LEU A 333 -19.51 -17.01 14.36
N HIS A 334 -19.42 -16.85 13.04
CA HIS A 334 -20.54 -16.29 12.26
C HIS A 334 -20.89 -16.89 10.87
N SER A 335 -20.14 -17.80 10.28
CA SER A 335 -20.59 -18.53 9.05
C SER A 335 -19.56 -19.53 8.56
N GLY A 336 -19.94 -20.78 8.34
CA GLY A 336 -19.16 -21.94 7.95
C GLY A 336 -18.50 -21.93 6.56
N ALA A 337 -17.80 -20.88 6.17
CA ALA A 337 -16.96 -20.83 5.00
C ALA A 337 -15.63 -20.19 5.36
N GLN A 338 -14.52 -20.70 4.82
CA GLN A 338 -13.17 -20.13 4.95
C GLN A 338 -12.92 -19.11 3.80
N PRO A 339 -13.53 -17.90 3.81
CA PRO A 339 -13.53 -17.01 2.64
C PRO A 339 -12.13 -16.51 2.30
N LEU A 340 -11.25 -16.38 3.29
CA LEU A 340 -9.94 -15.79 3.06
C LEU A 340 -8.95 -16.74 2.41
N LEU A 341 -8.92 -17.99 2.86
CA LEU A 341 -8.09 -19.01 2.21
C LEU A 341 -8.53 -19.23 0.77
N PHE A 342 -9.85 -19.23 0.51
CA PHE A 342 -10.38 -19.24 -0.86
C PHE A 342 -9.93 -18.02 -1.66
N ALA A 343 -9.95 -16.82 -1.09
CA ALA A 343 -9.47 -15.61 -1.78
C ALA A 343 -7.97 -15.70 -2.13
N VAL A 344 -7.14 -16.27 -1.25
CA VAL A 344 -5.71 -16.54 -1.54
C VAL A 344 -5.58 -17.53 -2.70
N LEU A 345 -6.35 -18.61 -2.67
CA LEU A 345 -6.32 -19.62 -3.71
C LEU A 345 -6.88 -19.09 -5.05
N GLU A 346 -7.92 -18.27 -5.01
CA GLU A 346 -8.43 -17.57 -6.20
C GLU A 346 -7.43 -16.53 -6.74
N ALA A 347 -6.73 -15.82 -5.87
CA ALA A 347 -5.68 -14.88 -6.28
C ALA A 347 -4.53 -15.61 -7.00
N LEU A 348 -4.15 -16.80 -6.53
CA LEU A 348 -3.17 -17.68 -7.20
C LEU A 348 -3.69 -18.19 -8.55
N ASP A 349 -4.94 -18.62 -8.62
CA ASP A 349 -5.56 -19.13 -9.85
C ASP A 349 -5.81 -18.03 -10.89
N GLY A 350 -6.14 -16.83 -10.43
CA GLY A 350 -6.37 -15.65 -11.28
C GLY A 350 -5.12 -15.12 -11.98
N LEU A 351 -3.93 -15.62 -11.61
CA LEU A 351 -2.69 -15.27 -12.30
C LEU A 351 -2.56 -16.09 -13.59
N SER A 352 -2.16 -15.42 -14.68
CA SER A 352 -1.76 -16.09 -15.92
C SER A 352 -0.48 -16.92 -15.69
N ASP A 353 -0.28 -17.94 -16.53
CA ASP A 353 0.85 -18.86 -16.38
C ASP A 353 2.21 -18.18 -16.59
N ASP A 354 2.24 -17.06 -17.30
CA ASP A 354 3.42 -16.24 -17.53
C ASP A 354 3.72 -15.21 -16.43
N ALA A 355 2.85 -15.11 -15.41
CA ALA A 355 3.04 -14.19 -14.30
C ALA A 355 4.14 -14.67 -13.34
N ASP A 356 5.26 -13.94 -13.30
CA ASP A 356 6.37 -14.22 -12.37
C ASP A 356 6.06 -13.69 -10.97
N VAL A 357 5.11 -14.37 -10.31
CA VAL A 357 4.65 -14.05 -8.97
C VAL A 357 4.78 -15.27 -8.07
N ALA A 358 5.47 -15.09 -6.94
CA ALA A 358 5.53 -16.08 -5.87
C ALA A 358 4.60 -15.68 -4.72
N PHE A 359 3.97 -16.68 -4.10
CA PHE A 359 3.26 -16.52 -2.83
C PHE A 359 4.01 -17.26 -1.74
N LEU A 360 4.25 -16.60 -0.61
CA LEU A 360 4.83 -17.19 0.58
C LEU A 360 3.85 -17.05 1.73
N LEU A 361 3.38 -18.17 2.22
CA LEU A 361 2.46 -18.26 3.35
C LEU A 361 3.21 -18.73 4.58
N THR A 362 2.90 -18.17 5.75
CA THR A 362 3.34 -18.72 7.04
C THR A 362 2.16 -19.11 7.90
N THR A 363 2.29 -20.21 8.64
CA THR A 363 1.27 -20.67 9.59
C THR A 363 1.89 -21.42 10.77
N ASN A 364 1.24 -21.33 11.93
CA ASN A 364 1.53 -22.16 13.08
C ASN A 364 0.67 -23.45 13.09
N ARG A 365 -0.38 -23.50 12.26
CA ARG A 365 -1.38 -24.56 12.23
C ARG A 365 -1.58 -25.10 10.81
N VAL A 366 -0.70 -26.00 10.41
CA VAL A 366 -0.80 -26.65 9.10
C VAL A 366 -2.08 -27.50 8.98
N ASP A 367 -2.54 -28.08 10.08
CA ASP A 367 -3.76 -28.87 10.19
C ASP A 367 -5.02 -28.16 9.70
N VAL A 368 -5.08 -26.84 9.87
CA VAL A 368 -6.19 -25.97 9.43
C VAL A 368 -6.10 -25.67 7.93
N LEU A 369 -4.89 -25.55 7.39
CA LEU A 369 -4.67 -25.18 5.99
C LEU A 369 -4.57 -26.40 5.05
N GLU A 370 -4.08 -27.55 5.55
CA GLU A 370 -3.80 -28.74 4.76
C GLU A 370 -5.01 -29.27 3.97
N PRO A 371 -6.22 -29.35 4.52
CA PRO A 371 -7.38 -29.85 3.78
C PRO A 371 -7.74 -28.99 2.57
N ALA A 372 -7.60 -27.67 2.68
CA ALA A 372 -7.93 -26.74 1.60
C ALA A 372 -6.83 -26.68 0.53
N LEU A 373 -5.57 -26.84 0.91
CA LEU A 373 -4.43 -26.90 0.00
C LEU A 373 -4.35 -28.26 -0.71
N ALA A 374 -4.62 -29.37 -0.01
CA ALA A 374 -4.58 -30.72 -0.57
C ALA A 374 -5.66 -30.96 -1.63
N GLN A 375 -6.81 -30.30 -1.53
CA GLN A 375 -7.91 -30.42 -2.51
C GLN A 375 -7.61 -29.76 -3.86
N ARG A 376 -6.54 -28.98 -3.98
CA ARG A 376 -6.23 -28.20 -5.19
C ARG A 376 -4.72 -28.18 -5.45
N PRO A 377 -4.15 -29.26 -6.04
CA PRO A 377 -2.73 -29.35 -6.37
C PRO A 377 -2.33 -28.25 -7.37
N GLY A 378 -1.07 -27.77 -7.30
CA GLY A 378 -0.51 -26.75 -8.17
C GLY A 378 -0.62 -25.31 -7.65
N ARG A 379 -1.03 -25.10 -6.37
CA ARG A 379 -1.11 -23.78 -5.73
C ARG A 379 -0.03 -23.54 -4.70
N VAL A 380 0.31 -24.58 -3.94
CA VAL A 380 1.46 -24.62 -3.05
C VAL A 380 2.36 -25.74 -3.55
N ASP A 381 3.45 -25.36 -4.20
CA ASP A 381 4.37 -26.30 -4.85
C ASP A 381 5.42 -26.80 -3.88
N LEU A 382 5.64 -26.07 -2.79
CA LEU A 382 6.62 -26.40 -1.78
C LEU A 382 6.08 -26.08 -0.38
N ALA A 383 5.90 -27.11 0.45
CA ALA A 383 5.68 -26.96 1.90
C ALA A 383 6.98 -27.30 2.64
N VAL A 384 7.36 -26.45 3.57
CA VAL A 384 8.59 -26.56 4.36
C VAL A 384 8.26 -26.44 5.83
N GLU A 385 8.56 -27.48 6.58
CA GLU A 385 8.50 -27.44 8.05
C GLU A 385 9.68 -26.70 8.64
N VAL A 386 9.40 -25.80 9.58
CA VAL A 386 10.38 -25.16 10.47
C VAL A 386 10.12 -25.73 11.87
N PRO A 387 10.74 -26.87 12.22
CA PRO A 387 10.47 -27.58 13.46
C PRO A 387 11.08 -26.86 14.67
N LEU A 388 10.80 -27.40 15.85
CA LEU A 388 11.56 -27.01 17.06
C LEU A 388 13.05 -27.31 16.86
N PRO A 389 13.95 -26.44 17.33
CA PRO A 389 15.38 -26.65 17.19
C PRO A 389 15.86 -27.85 17.99
N ASP A 390 16.68 -28.70 17.39
CA ASP A 390 17.42 -29.76 18.07
C ASP A 390 18.52 -29.18 18.99
N GLU A 391 19.23 -30.01 19.73
CA GLU A 391 20.26 -29.54 20.66
C GLU A 391 21.39 -28.73 19.99
N PRO A 392 21.94 -29.16 18.84
CA PRO A 392 22.91 -28.37 18.07
C PRO A 392 22.36 -27.01 17.63
N ALA A 393 21.11 -26.99 17.12
CA ALA A 393 20.46 -25.75 16.70
C ALA A 393 20.18 -24.80 17.88
N ARG A 394 19.71 -25.33 19.04
CA ARG A 394 19.55 -24.51 20.26
C ARG A 394 20.86 -23.88 20.71
N ARG A 395 21.94 -24.68 20.70
CA ARG A 395 23.29 -24.16 21.01
C ARG A 395 23.69 -23.03 20.07
N GLN A 396 23.46 -23.23 18.77
CA GLN A 396 23.73 -22.25 17.74
C GLN A 396 22.91 -20.97 17.93
N LEU A 397 21.60 -21.09 18.24
CA LEU A 397 20.71 -19.97 18.52
C LEU A 397 21.17 -19.17 19.76
N ILE A 398 21.49 -19.84 20.87
CA ILE A 398 21.99 -19.17 22.08
C ILE A 398 23.31 -18.46 21.77
N ALA A 399 24.23 -19.11 21.08
CA ALA A 399 25.51 -18.50 20.68
C ALA A 399 25.32 -17.32 19.73
N LEU A 400 24.38 -17.41 18.78
CA LEU A 400 24.05 -16.35 17.86
C LEU A 400 23.56 -15.08 18.58
N TYR A 401 22.62 -15.22 19.51
CA TYR A 401 22.12 -14.09 20.27
C TYR A 401 23.11 -13.56 21.32
N ALA A 402 24.01 -14.42 21.79
CA ALA A 402 25.03 -14.08 22.76
C ALA A 402 26.41 -13.74 22.17
N ARG A 403 26.51 -13.52 20.85
CA ARG A 403 27.79 -13.35 20.14
C ARG A 403 28.70 -12.23 20.67
N SER A 404 28.15 -11.24 21.38
CA SER A 404 28.90 -10.15 22.02
C SER A 404 29.09 -10.34 23.52
N LEU A 405 28.72 -11.49 24.09
CA LEU A 405 28.72 -11.76 25.52
C LEU A 405 29.78 -12.80 25.88
N PRO A 406 30.42 -12.74 27.09
CA PRO A 406 31.58 -13.54 27.45
C PRO A 406 31.22 -14.92 28.00
N PHE A 407 30.26 -15.63 27.43
CA PHE A 407 29.87 -16.97 27.88
C PHE A 407 30.88 -18.05 27.45
N SER A 408 31.14 -18.96 28.36
CA SER A 408 32.00 -20.12 28.06
C SER A 408 31.25 -21.11 27.12
N PRO A 409 31.96 -21.84 26.25
CA PRO A 409 31.37 -22.89 25.45
C PRO A 409 30.62 -23.94 26.31
N ALA A 410 31.12 -24.25 27.49
CA ALA A 410 30.50 -25.18 28.40
C ALA A 410 29.16 -24.69 28.98
N ALA A 411 29.01 -23.36 29.22
CA ALA A 411 27.75 -22.78 29.65
C ALA A 411 26.72 -22.83 28.53
N LEU A 412 27.11 -22.49 27.27
CA LEU A 412 26.24 -22.60 26.10
C LEU A 412 25.77 -24.05 25.87
N ASP A 413 26.65 -25.03 26.02
CA ASP A 413 26.31 -26.45 25.88
C ASP A 413 25.34 -26.91 26.99
N ARG A 414 25.53 -26.48 28.24
CA ARG A 414 24.59 -26.79 29.33
C ARG A 414 23.22 -26.15 29.09
N ALA A 415 23.20 -24.89 28.71
CA ALA A 415 21.96 -24.17 28.41
C ALA A 415 21.19 -24.83 27.25
N ALA A 416 21.86 -25.23 26.19
CA ALA A 416 21.23 -25.90 25.03
C ALA A 416 20.63 -27.26 25.42
N ARG A 417 21.30 -28.04 26.27
CA ARG A 417 20.73 -29.32 26.76
C ARG A 417 19.53 -29.12 27.65
N ARG A 418 19.59 -28.18 28.62
CA ARG A 418 18.50 -27.91 29.56
C ARG A 418 17.27 -27.28 28.86
N ALA A 419 17.46 -26.48 27.81
CA ALA A 419 16.40 -25.85 27.01
C ALA A 419 15.73 -26.80 26.02
N HIS A 420 15.68 -28.12 26.30
CA HIS A 420 15.01 -29.10 25.44
C HIS A 420 13.55 -28.74 25.22
N GLY A 421 13.08 -28.86 23.98
CA GLY A 421 11.68 -28.56 23.60
C GLY A 421 11.33 -27.07 23.50
N THR A 422 12.30 -26.19 23.66
CA THR A 422 12.09 -24.74 23.53
C THR A 422 12.31 -24.23 22.10
N THR A 423 11.87 -23.00 21.84
CA THR A 423 11.88 -22.37 20.52
C THR A 423 13.07 -21.44 20.31
N ALA A 424 13.27 -20.95 19.10
CA ALA A 424 14.25 -19.90 18.80
C ALA A 424 13.93 -18.59 19.56
N SER A 425 12.65 -18.26 19.73
CA SER A 425 12.22 -17.09 20.50
C SER A 425 12.59 -17.24 21.99
N PHE A 426 12.52 -18.45 22.54
CA PHE A 426 12.98 -18.72 23.89
C PHE A 426 14.48 -18.44 24.04
N ALA A 427 15.31 -18.90 23.10
CA ALA A 427 16.76 -18.65 23.13
C ALA A 427 17.09 -17.14 23.10
N LYS A 428 16.35 -16.36 22.32
CA LYS A 428 16.49 -14.90 22.26
C LYS A 428 16.13 -14.24 23.59
N GLU A 429 15.02 -14.63 24.17
CA GLU A 429 14.54 -14.10 25.45
C GLU A 429 15.46 -14.51 26.60
N LEU A 430 16.00 -15.72 26.59
CA LEU A 430 17.00 -16.19 27.56
C LEU A 430 18.22 -15.25 27.62
N VAL A 431 18.80 -14.94 26.47
CA VAL A 431 19.95 -14.04 26.40
C VAL A 431 19.57 -12.62 26.85
N ARG A 432 18.38 -12.13 26.47
CA ARG A 432 17.88 -10.82 26.93
C ARG A 432 17.75 -10.75 28.45
N ARG A 433 17.14 -11.77 29.10
CA ARG A 433 17.01 -11.85 30.57
C ARG A 433 18.37 -11.96 31.26
N THR A 434 19.27 -12.73 30.70
CA THR A 434 20.64 -12.84 31.22
C THR A 434 21.33 -11.47 31.29
N VAL A 435 21.23 -10.67 30.21
CA VAL A 435 21.79 -9.31 30.19
C VAL A 435 21.09 -8.42 31.21
N LEU A 436 19.79 -8.56 31.42
CA LEU A 436 19.05 -7.78 32.40
C LEU A 436 19.52 -8.08 33.83
N ILE A 437 19.67 -9.36 34.21
CA ILE A 437 20.16 -9.79 35.51
C ILE A 437 21.53 -9.15 35.79
N ALA A 438 22.46 -9.20 34.84
CA ALA A 438 23.78 -8.60 34.98
C ALA A 438 23.71 -7.06 35.11
N ALA A 439 22.85 -6.41 34.31
CA ALA A 439 22.67 -4.97 34.35
C ALA A 439 22.06 -4.48 35.67
N GLU A 440 21.11 -5.21 36.27
CA GLU A 440 20.54 -4.91 37.59
C GLU A 440 21.60 -5.00 38.71
N ALA A 441 22.64 -5.83 38.50
CA ALA A 441 23.78 -5.96 39.43
C ALA A 441 24.93 -5.00 39.07
N ASP A 442 24.78 -4.11 38.08
CA ASP A 442 25.79 -3.15 37.60
C ASP A 442 27.14 -3.80 37.26
N ARG A 443 27.11 -4.94 36.55
CA ARG A 443 28.31 -5.71 36.19
C ARG A 443 28.13 -6.40 34.82
N ASP A 444 29.23 -6.92 34.28
CA ASP A 444 29.24 -7.74 33.08
C ASP A 444 28.54 -9.09 33.29
N CYS A 445 27.99 -9.64 32.20
CA CYS A 445 27.35 -10.95 32.16
C CYS A 445 28.36 -12.08 32.49
N THR A 446 27.88 -13.07 33.20
CA THR A 446 28.64 -14.29 33.56
C THR A 446 27.87 -15.55 33.17
N ASP A 447 28.52 -16.70 33.14
CA ASP A 447 27.89 -18.01 32.96
C ASP A 447 26.81 -18.29 34.02
N ALA A 448 26.97 -17.76 35.24
CA ALA A 448 26.01 -17.93 36.33
C ALA A 448 24.69 -17.20 36.03
N ASP A 449 24.74 -16.02 35.38
CA ASP A 449 23.55 -15.27 35.00
C ASP A 449 22.74 -15.99 33.91
N LEU A 450 23.46 -16.64 32.97
CA LEU A 450 22.80 -17.47 31.95
C LEU A 450 22.08 -18.66 32.59
N GLU A 451 22.70 -19.29 33.57
CA GLU A 451 22.12 -20.42 34.30
C GLU A 451 20.89 -19.98 35.12
N GLN A 452 20.98 -18.85 35.82
CA GLN A 452 19.89 -18.27 36.60
C GLN A 452 18.70 -17.90 35.70
N ALA A 453 18.92 -17.16 34.62
CA ALA A 453 17.86 -16.79 33.67
C ALA A 453 17.16 -18.02 33.07
N LEU A 454 17.93 -19.06 32.76
CA LEU A 454 17.40 -20.32 32.25
C LEU A 454 16.50 -21.02 33.27
N GLU A 455 16.92 -21.08 34.52
CA GLU A 455 16.14 -21.71 35.59
C GLU A 455 14.83 -21.00 35.85
N GLU A 456 14.87 -19.67 35.92
CA GLU A 456 13.68 -18.83 36.06
C GLU A 456 12.69 -19.06 34.90
N MET A 457 13.14 -19.00 33.65
CA MET A 457 12.28 -19.18 32.48
C MET A 457 11.68 -20.59 32.37
N LEU A 458 12.43 -21.62 32.73
CA LEU A 458 11.92 -23.00 32.71
C LEU A 458 10.91 -23.24 33.82
N SER A 459 11.08 -22.66 35.01
CA SER A 459 10.11 -22.73 36.09
C SER A 459 8.82 -21.99 35.80
N GLU A 460 8.89 -20.78 35.20
CA GLU A 460 7.72 -20.03 34.75
C GLU A 460 6.92 -20.81 33.69
N THR A 461 7.58 -21.40 32.70
CA THR A 461 6.94 -22.20 31.66
C THR A 461 6.24 -23.42 32.25
N GLN A 462 6.83 -24.09 33.22
CA GLN A 462 6.21 -25.20 33.93
C GLN A 462 5.00 -24.78 34.78
N ALA A 463 5.05 -23.60 35.40
CA ALA A 463 3.92 -23.04 36.17
C ALA A 463 2.73 -22.73 35.27
N ILE A 464 2.94 -22.07 34.11
CA ILE A 464 1.90 -21.78 33.12
C ILE A 464 1.31 -23.08 32.58
N THR A 465 2.13 -24.07 32.22
CA THR A 465 1.65 -25.36 31.71
C THR A 465 0.80 -26.08 32.74
N ARG A 466 1.19 -26.09 34.01
CA ARG A 466 0.38 -26.66 35.10
C ARG A 466 -0.94 -25.94 35.29
N SER A 467 -0.94 -24.61 35.25
CA SER A 467 -2.16 -23.79 35.37
C SER A 467 -3.12 -24.06 34.21
N LEU A 468 -2.63 -24.16 32.97
CA LEU A 468 -3.44 -24.46 31.79
C LEU A 468 -4.03 -25.89 31.80
N LEU A 469 -3.34 -26.85 32.43
CA LEU A 469 -3.82 -28.22 32.59
C LEU A 469 -4.72 -28.43 33.80
N GLY A 470 -5.05 -27.38 34.55
CA GLY A 470 -5.97 -27.45 35.70
C GLY A 470 -5.37 -28.18 36.92
N ALA A 471 -4.06 -28.35 37.00
CA ALA A 471 -3.39 -28.89 38.18
C ALA A 471 -3.37 -27.79 39.24
N ALA A 472 -4.21 -27.92 40.29
CA ALA A 472 -4.19 -27.04 41.44
C ALA A 472 -2.80 -27.04 42.11
N GLU A 473 -2.40 -25.89 42.63
CA GLU A 473 -1.23 -25.83 43.56
C GLU A 473 -1.45 -26.79 44.72
N PRO A 474 -0.41 -27.51 45.15
CA PRO A 474 -0.49 -28.28 46.39
C PRO A 474 -0.78 -27.27 47.51
N GLY A 475 -1.98 -27.38 48.11
CA GLY A 475 -2.47 -26.47 49.10
C GLY A 475 -1.45 -26.26 50.22
N THR A 476 -1.16 -25.00 50.51
CA THR A 476 -0.63 -24.60 51.80
C THR A 476 -1.74 -24.85 52.82
N ASP A 477 -1.72 -26.02 53.43
CA ASP A 477 -2.42 -26.25 54.70
C ASP A 477 -1.91 -25.20 55.71
N HIS A 478 -2.71 -24.21 55.98
CA HIS A 478 -2.54 -23.40 57.18
C HIS A 478 -3.28 -24.08 58.32
N PRO A 479 -2.64 -24.21 59.50
CA PRO A 479 -3.19 -24.85 60.69
C PRO A 479 -4.38 -24.13 61.30
#